data_e4e017c458edc83315a67485ccb03d88
#
_entry.id   e4e017c458edc83315a67485ccb03d88
#
_cell.length_a   1.000
_cell.length_b   1.000
_cell.length_c   1.000
_cell.angle_alpha   90.00
_cell.angle_beta   90.00
_cell.angle_gamma   90.00
#
_symmetry.space_group_name_H-M   'P 1'
#
loop_
_entity.id
_entity.type
_entity.pdbx_description
1 polymer ?
#
loop_
_entity_poly.entity_id
_entity_poly.type
_entity_poly.pdbx_seq_one_letter_code
_entity_poly.pdbx_strand_id
1 'polypeptide(L)'
;MSATFTTPKKQLTWLITGCSSGFGLSLTRIAQAGGHTVIATSRNPSRTPELVAEVEGKGGEWLQLDVDSPNSAQVIEDLEKSGQEIDVLVNNAGFSIHAPIETFAEDEIRAQMESMYFGPLRLIQAVLPHMRKRRFGIIVNMSSGAALEARDSMGAYAGAKAGLDGTCILHYSFVC
;
A
#
# COMPACT_ATOMS: atom_id res chain seq x y z
N MET A 1 -30.36 -4.21 -7.36
CA MET A 1 -29.68 -3.52 -8.48
C MET A 1 -28.20 -3.46 -8.10
N SER A 2 -27.32 -4.02 -8.91
CA SER A 2 -25.87 -3.90 -8.67
C SER A 2 -25.49 -2.43 -8.89
N ALA A 3 -25.04 -1.75 -7.85
CA ALA A 3 -24.50 -0.40 -7.98
C ALA A 3 -23.25 -0.48 -8.87
N THR A 4 -23.30 0.09 -10.06
CA THR A 4 -22.16 0.17 -10.94
C THR A 4 -21.21 1.20 -10.34
N PHE A 5 -20.02 0.75 -9.89
CA PHE A 5 -18.99 1.64 -9.40
C PHE A 5 -18.50 2.53 -10.55
N THR A 6 -18.63 3.84 -10.40
CA THR A 6 -18.17 4.82 -11.40
C THR A 6 -17.07 5.68 -10.79
N THR A 7 -15.99 5.90 -11.55
CA THR A 7 -14.93 6.82 -11.16
C THR A 7 -15.22 8.23 -11.69
N PRO A 8 -14.87 9.30 -10.95
CA PRO A 8 -15.13 10.68 -11.36
C PRO A 8 -14.25 11.11 -12.54
N LYS A 9 -13.15 10.42 -12.79
CA LYS A 9 -12.20 10.67 -13.89
C LYS A 9 -11.73 9.35 -14.51
N LYS A 10 -11.42 9.38 -15.81
CA LYS A 10 -10.96 8.18 -16.55
C LYS A 10 -9.56 7.75 -16.13
N GLN A 11 -8.67 8.71 -15.90
CA GLN A 11 -7.29 8.46 -15.46
C GLN A 11 -7.17 8.73 -13.97
N LEU A 12 -6.77 7.72 -13.22
CA LEU A 12 -6.53 7.80 -11.78
C LEU A 12 -5.04 7.82 -11.49
N THR A 13 -4.66 8.46 -10.38
CA THR A 13 -3.30 8.41 -9.85
C THR A 13 -3.22 7.35 -8.77
N TRP A 14 -2.34 6.39 -8.96
CA TRP A 14 -2.10 5.25 -8.06
C TRP A 14 -0.78 5.43 -7.32
N LEU A 15 -0.79 5.42 -6.00
CA LEU A 15 0.40 5.27 -5.16
C LEU A 15 0.49 3.80 -4.73
N ILE A 16 1.55 3.10 -5.15
CA ILE A 16 1.72 1.68 -4.85
C ILE A 16 2.99 1.47 -4.05
N THR A 17 2.89 0.80 -2.89
CA THR A 17 4.07 0.50 -2.07
C THR A 17 4.69 -0.85 -2.42
N GLY A 18 6.04 -0.94 -2.37
CA GLY A 18 6.76 -2.19 -2.60
C GLY A 18 6.78 -2.66 -4.06
N CYS A 19 7.10 -1.76 -5.00
CA CYS A 19 7.06 -2.02 -6.44
C CYS A 19 8.32 -2.66 -7.02
N SER A 20 9.37 -2.90 -6.23
CA SER A 20 10.63 -3.46 -6.73
C SER A 20 10.53 -4.93 -7.18
N SER A 21 9.43 -5.63 -6.88
CA SER A 21 9.20 -7.01 -7.29
C SER A 21 7.74 -7.44 -7.09
N GLY A 22 7.42 -8.68 -7.48
CA GLY A 22 6.17 -9.37 -7.12
C GLY A 22 4.89 -8.63 -7.53
N PHE A 23 3.88 -8.67 -6.65
CA PHE A 23 2.57 -8.08 -6.93
C PHE A 23 2.62 -6.57 -7.14
N GLY A 24 3.44 -5.84 -6.37
CA GLY A 24 3.57 -4.39 -6.53
C GLY A 24 4.04 -3.99 -7.93
N LEU A 25 5.05 -4.67 -8.46
CA LEU A 25 5.53 -4.45 -9.83
C LEU A 25 4.48 -4.82 -10.88
N SER A 26 3.80 -5.96 -10.69
CA SER A 26 2.74 -6.39 -11.61
C SER A 26 1.56 -5.41 -11.64
N LEU A 27 1.13 -4.93 -10.47
CA LEU A 27 0.07 -3.92 -10.35
C LEU A 27 0.48 -2.59 -11.01
N THR A 28 1.73 -2.16 -10.81
CA THR A 28 2.30 -0.97 -11.47
C THR A 28 2.16 -1.07 -12.99
N ARG A 29 2.60 -2.17 -13.57
CA ARG A 29 2.52 -2.41 -15.02
C ARG A 29 1.08 -2.45 -15.54
N ILE A 30 0.19 -3.13 -14.81
CA ILE A 30 -1.23 -3.27 -15.18
C ILE A 30 -1.93 -1.91 -15.09
N ALA A 31 -1.71 -1.14 -14.04
CA ALA A 31 -2.31 0.19 -13.89
C ALA A 31 -1.85 1.15 -15.00
N GLN A 32 -0.54 1.16 -15.34
CA GLN A 32 -0.04 1.95 -16.47
C GLN A 32 -0.62 1.49 -17.81
N ALA A 33 -0.72 0.19 -18.05
CA ALA A 33 -1.33 -0.36 -19.26
C ALA A 33 -2.83 -0.01 -19.35
N GLY A 34 -3.50 0.17 -18.22
CA GLY A 34 -4.87 0.67 -18.11
C GLY A 34 -5.02 2.19 -18.33
N GLY A 35 -3.93 2.90 -18.63
CA GLY A 35 -3.94 4.35 -18.86
C GLY A 35 -3.95 5.20 -17.59
N HIS A 36 -3.59 4.63 -16.45
CA HIS A 36 -3.50 5.34 -15.17
C HIS A 36 -2.09 5.89 -14.93
N THR A 37 -2.00 6.97 -14.16
CA THR A 37 -0.72 7.47 -13.64
C THR A 37 -0.30 6.65 -12.44
N VAL A 38 0.95 6.19 -12.39
CA VAL A 38 1.44 5.39 -11.27
C VAL A 38 2.64 6.06 -10.60
N ILE A 39 2.55 6.22 -9.30
CA ILE A 39 3.64 6.55 -8.41
C ILE A 39 4.07 5.23 -7.75
N ALA A 40 5.08 4.60 -8.32
CA ALA A 40 5.66 3.39 -7.78
C ALA A 40 6.62 3.73 -6.65
N THR A 41 6.69 2.91 -5.61
CA THR A 41 7.62 3.16 -4.51
C THR A 41 8.39 1.93 -4.07
N SER A 42 9.59 2.14 -3.56
CA SER A 42 10.41 1.13 -2.90
C SER A 42 11.35 1.77 -1.87
N ARG A 43 11.86 0.98 -0.93
CA ARG A 43 12.83 1.44 0.08
C ARG A 43 14.13 1.95 -0.53
N ASN A 44 14.57 1.31 -1.61
CA ASN A 44 15.81 1.67 -2.29
C ASN A 44 15.66 1.57 -3.82
N PRO A 45 15.22 2.66 -4.49
CA PRO A 45 15.06 2.71 -5.94
C PRO A 45 16.36 2.42 -6.70
N SER A 46 17.51 2.78 -6.15
CA SER A 46 18.82 2.59 -6.81
C SER A 46 19.21 1.11 -7.01
N ARG A 47 18.50 0.18 -6.34
CA ARG A 47 18.70 -1.27 -6.53
C ARG A 47 18.01 -1.81 -7.80
N THR A 48 17.10 -1.06 -8.37
CA THR A 48 16.30 -1.48 -9.53
C THR A 48 16.16 -0.34 -10.55
N PRO A 49 17.29 0.23 -11.05
CA PRO A 49 17.27 1.40 -11.94
C PRO A 49 16.54 1.13 -13.25
N GLU A 50 16.58 -0.11 -13.76
CA GLU A 50 15.84 -0.54 -14.94
C GLU A 50 14.32 -0.48 -14.75
N LEU A 51 13.82 -0.81 -13.57
CA LEU A 51 12.38 -0.71 -13.25
C LEU A 51 11.94 0.74 -13.06
N VAL A 52 12.81 1.56 -12.47
CA VAL A 52 12.59 3.01 -12.37
C VAL A 52 12.44 3.59 -13.78
N ALA A 53 13.42 3.33 -14.66
CA ALA A 53 13.38 3.80 -16.04
C ALA A 53 12.15 3.26 -16.82
N GLU A 54 11.73 2.00 -16.57
CA GLU A 54 10.53 1.43 -17.18
C GLU A 54 9.28 2.23 -16.80
N VAL A 55 9.11 2.52 -15.51
CA VAL A 55 7.92 3.22 -15.00
C VAL A 55 7.89 4.67 -15.46
N GLU A 56 9.02 5.38 -15.38
CA GLU A 56 9.14 6.77 -15.81
C GLU A 56 8.98 6.91 -17.32
N GLY A 57 9.54 5.99 -18.11
CA GLY A 57 9.38 5.96 -19.57
C GLY A 57 7.93 5.76 -20.03
N LYS A 58 7.04 5.32 -19.15
CA LYS A 58 5.59 5.20 -19.37
C LYS A 58 4.77 6.33 -18.72
N GLY A 59 5.43 7.42 -18.31
CA GLY A 59 4.78 8.58 -17.71
C GLY A 59 4.39 8.40 -16.24
N GLY A 60 4.94 7.42 -15.54
CA GLY A 60 4.84 7.27 -14.09
C GLY A 60 5.98 7.95 -13.36
N GLU A 61 6.02 7.77 -12.07
CA GLU A 61 7.06 8.27 -11.18
C GLU A 61 7.52 7.15 -10.24
N TRP A 62 8.78 7.19 -9.81
CA TRP A 62 9.29 6.25 -8.81
C TRP A 62 9.89 7.01 -7.63
N LEU A 63 9.29 6.83 -6.45
CA LEU A 63 9.75 7.50 -5.24
C LEU A 63 10.37 6.53 -4.24
N GLN A 64 11.28 7.05 -3.43
CA GLN A 64 11.75 6.32 -2.26
C GLN A 64 10.70 6.39 -1.15
N LEU A 65 10.26 5.23 -0.70
CA LEU A 65 9.35 5.11 0.45
C LEU A 65 9.68 3.85 1.24
N ASP A 66 10.09 4.05 2.48
CA ASP A 66 10.17 3.01 3.48
C ASP A 66 8.93 3.08 4.38
N VAL A 67 8.05 2.07 4.28
CA VAL A 67 6.81 2.04 5.06
C VAL A 67 7.07 1.90 6.56
N ASP A 68 8.26 1.41 6.96
CA ASP A 68 8.67 1.26 8.35
C ASP A 68 9.13 2.59 8.97
N SER A 69 9.42 3.58 8.12
CA SER A 69 9.81 4.91 8.61
C SER A 69 8.65 5.61 9.32
N PRO A 70 8.86 6.18 10.52
CA PRO A 70 7.84 7.00 11.19
C PRO A 70 7.42 8.22 10.36
N ASN A 71 8.26 8.64 9.41
CA ASN A 71 7.99 9.75 8.50
C ASN A 71 7.41 9.32 7.16
N SER A 72 7.03 8.05 6.98
CA SER A 72 6.51 7.52 5.72
C SER A 72 5.31 8.28 5.16
N ALA A 73 4.48 8.85 6.04
CA ALA A 73 3.34 9.68 5.68
C ALA A 73 3.71 10.97 4.93
N GLN A 74 4.94 11.49 5.12
CA GLN A 74 5.38 12.75 4.51
C GLN A 74 5.34 12.71 2.98
N VAL A 75 5.59 11.57 2.38
CA VAL A 75 5.51 11.39 0.91
C VAL A 75 4.11 11.73 0.40
N ILE A 76 3.06 11.30 1.10
CA ILE A 76 1.66 11.60 0.72
C ILE A 76 1.38 13.10 0.87
N GLU A 77 1.79 13.70 1.99
CA GLU A 77 1.60 15.12 2.24
C GLU A 77 2.29 15.98 1.18
N ASP A 78 3.49 15.63 0.76
CA ASP A 78 4.25 16.36 -0.24
C ASP A 78 3.61 16.24 -1.64
N LEU A 79 3.14 15.05 -2.02
CA LEU A 79 2.42 14.83 -3.27
C LEU A 79 1.11 15.65 -3.32
N GLU A 80 0.28 15.56 -2.30
CA GLU A 80 -0.99 16.29 -2.24
C GLU A 80 -0.78 17.82 -2.21
N LYS A 81 0.27 18.31 -1.52
CA LYS A 81 0.65 19.74 -1.53
C LYS A 81 1.14 20.23 -2.88
N SER A 82 1.80 19.38 -3.66
CA SER A 82 2.22 19.70 -5.02
C SER A 82 1.08 19.70 -6.04
N GLY A 83 -0.13 19.28 -5.62
CA GLY A 83 -1.31 19.14 -6.48
C GLY A 83 -1.41 17.76 -7.15
N GLN A 84 -0.57 16.83 -6.77
CA GLN A 84 -0.59 15.45 -7.28
C GLN A 84 -1.54 14.59 -6.41
N GLU A 85 -2.83 14.64 -6.73
CA GLU A 85 -3.87 13.94 -5.98
C GLU A 85 -3.72 12.42 -6.07
N ILE A 86 -3.73 11.73 -4.93
CA ILE A 86 -3.67 10.26 -4.87
C ILE A 86 -5.10 9.70 -4.86
N ASP A 87 -5.53 9.12 -5.98
CA ASP A 87 -6.86 8.52 -6.12
C ASP A 87 -6.93 7.11 -5.56
N VAL A 88 -5.84 6.35 -5.71
CA VAL A 88 -5.75 4.96 -5.26
C VAL A 88 -4.47 4.78 -4.45
N LEU A 89 -4.60 4.40 -3.18
CA LEU A 89 -3.49 3.96 -2.34
C LEU A 89 -3.47 2.43 -2.30
N VAL A 90 -2.35 1.82 -2.71
CA VAL A 90 -2.15 0.36 -2.62
C VAL A 90 -1.07 0.06 -1.58
N ASN A 91 -1.48 -0.42 -0.42
CA ASN A 91 -0.61 -0.94 0.63
C ASN A 91 -0.22 -2.39 0.29
N ASN A 92 0.86 -2.53 -0.49
CA ASN A 92 1.36 -3.83 -0.94
C ASN A 92 2.70 -4.20 -0.32
N ALA A 93 3.54 -3.24 0.07
CA ALA A 93 4.82 -3.52 0.70
C ALA A 93 4.66 -4.45 1.91
N GLY A 94 5.54 -5.44 2.00
CA GLY A 94 5.51 -6.38 3.11
C GLY A 94 6.44 -7.56 2.91
N PHE A 95 6.62 -8.32 3.99
CA PHE A 95 7.38 -9.55 4.05
C PHE A 95 6.71 -10.49 5.06
N SER A 96 7.14 -11.72 5.13
CA SER A 96 6.63 -12.70 6.07
C SER A 96 7.77 -13.40 6.78
N ILE A 97 7.71 -13.46 8.10
CA ILE A 97 8.60 -14.28 8.93
C ILE A 97 7.87 -15.58 9.26
N HIS A 98 8.56 -16.68 9.15
CA HIS A 98 8.02 -18.01 9.43
C HIS A 98 8.86 -18.70 10.51
N ALA A 99 8.27 -18.92 11.69
CA ALA A 99 8.89 -19.67 12.77
C ALA A 99 7.82 -20.16 13.77
N PRO A 100 8.09 -21.18 14.58
CA PRO A 100 7.27 -21.50 15.75
C PRO A 100 7.17 -20.28 16.68
N ILE A 101 6.00 -20.07 17.27
CA ILE A 101 5.71 -18.82 18.02
C ILE A 101 6.68 -18.60 19.18
N GLU A 102 7.12 -19.65 19.83
CA GLU A 102 8.05 -19.64 20.95
C GLU A 102 9.50 -19.30 20.57
N THR A 103 9.82 -19.28 19.28
CA THR A 103 11.17 -19.00 18.76
C THR A 103 11.32 -17.58 18.21
N PHE A 104 10.23 -16.82 18.06
CA PHE A 104 10.31 -15.44 17.61
C PHE A 104 10.99 -14.54 18.64
N ALA A 105 11.92 -13.74 18.18
CA ALA A 105 12.39 -12.60 18.96
C ALA A 105 11.31 -11.48 18.93
N GLU A 106 11.21 -10.72 20.01
CA GLU A 106 10.18 -9.66 20.10
C GLU A 106 10.38 -8.58 19.04
N ASP A 107 11.60 -8.25 18.67
CA ASP A 107 11.94 -7.29 17.62
C ASP A 107 11.51 -7.78 16.22
N GLU A 108 11.55 -9.08 15.95
CA GLU A 108 11.03 -9.66 14.70
C GLU A 108 9.51 -9.49 14.61
N ILE A 109 8.80 -9.77 15.71
CA ILE A 109 7.34 -9.57 15.77
C ILE A 109 7.00 -8.09 15.57
N ARG A 110 7.73 -7.19 16.24
CA ARG A 110 7.53 -5.74 16.09
C ARG A 110 7.81 -5.26 14.67
N ALA A 111 8.88 -5.74 14.03
CA ALA A 111 9.20 -5.42 12.64
C ALA A 111 8.10 -5.90 11.68
N GLN A 112 7.56 -7.11 11.90
CA GLN A 112 6.45 -7.63 11.12
C GLN A 112 5.20 -6.76 11.25
N MET A 113 4.85 -6.35 12.48
CA MET A 113 3.73 -5.44 12.75
C MET A 113 3.97 -4.06 12.17
N GLU A 114 5.19 -3.54 12.26
CA GLU A 114 5.55 -2.23 11.71
C GLU A 114 5.30 -2.16 10.22
N SER A 115 5.84 -3.11 9.47
CA SER A 115 5.73 -3.12 8.00
C SER A 115 4.31 -3.40 7.50
N MET A 116 3.56 -4.26 8.20
CA MET A 116 2.32 -4.81 7.65
C MET A 116 1.05 -4.28 8.30
N TYR A 117 1.18 -3.49 9.38
CA TYR A 117 0.05 -2.87 10.06
C TYR A 117 0.26 -1.37 10.26
N PHE A 118 1.29 -0.97 11.03
CA PHE A 118 1.49 0.45 11.37
C PHE A 118 1.90 1.29 10.17
N GLY A 119 2.77 0.78 9.30
CA GLY A 119 3.16 1.47 8.05
C GLY A 119 1.95 1.77 7.16
N PRO A 120 1.18 0.77 6.74
CA PRO A 120 -0.09 0.98 6.03
C PRO A 120 -1.04 1.95 6.72
N LEU A 121 -1.19 1.83 8.04
CA LEU A 121 -2.08 2.69 8.82
C LEU A 121 -1.65 4.17 8.75
N ARG A 122 -0.35 4.46 8.85
CA ARG A 122 0.19 5.83 8.68
C ARG A 122 -0.14 6.41 7.30
N LEU A 123 0.03 5.62 6.24
CA LEU A 123 -0.29 6.07 4.88
C LEU A 123 -1.80 6.29 4.70
N ILE A 124 -2.63 5.41 5.26
CA ILE A 124 -4.09 5.58 5.26
C ILE A 124 -4.49 6.87 5.99
N GLN A 125 -3.93 7.10 7.18
CA GLN A 125 -4.21 8.32 7.96
C GLN A 125 -3.85 9.59 7.21
N ALA A 126 -2.74 9.59 6.46
CA ALA A 126 -2.30 10.73 5.68
C ALA A 126 -3.20 10.99 4.45
N VAL A 127 -3.59 9.95 3.71
CA VAL A 127 -4.35 10.13 2.47
C VAL A 127 -5.84 10.40 2.69
N LEU A 128 -6.43 9.86 3.74
CA LEU A 128 -7.87 9.92 4.00
C LEU A 128 -8.46 11.34 4.07
N PRO A 129 -7.84 12.33 4.74
CA PRO A 129 -8.37 13.71 4.76
C PRO A 129 -8.53 14.30 3.36
N HIS A 130 -7.56 14.04 2.48
CA HIS A 130 -7.56 14.50 1.10
C HIS A 130 -8.64 13.80 0.27
N MET A 131 -8.74 12.47 0.36
CA MET A 131 -9.78 11.67 -0.30
C MET A 131 -11.20 12.10 0.15
N ARG A 132 -11.40 12.34 1.44
CA ARG A 132 -12.69 12.84 1.98
C ARG A 132 -13.04 14.24 1.44
N LYS A 133 -12.08 15.16 1.38
CA LYS A 133 -12.29 16.51 0.87
C LYS A 133 -12.78 16.50 -0.57
N ARG A 134 -12.21 15.65 -1.43
CA ARG A 134 -12.62 15.52 -2.83
C ARG A 134 -13.72 14.50 -3.07
N ARG A 135 -14.21 13.84 -2.00
CA ARG A 135 -15.28 12.80 -2.03
C ARG A 135 -14.97 11.64 -2.97
N PHE A 136 -13.71 11.34 -3.14
CA PHE A 136 -13.26 10.20 -3.93
C PHE A 136 -11.91 9.70 -3.42
N GLY A 137 -11.77 8.38 -3.38
CA GLY A 137 -10.53 7.70 -3.07
C GLY A 137 -10.77 6.20 -2.92
N ILE A 138 -9.74 5.43 -3.22
CA ILE A 138 -9.74 3.97 -3.09
C ILE A 138 -8.52 3.56 -2.29
N ILE A 139 -8.72 2.75 -1.26
CA ILE A 139 -7.63 2.15 -0.50
C ILE A 139 -7.68 0.65 -0.71
N VAL A 140 -6.57 0.10 -1.20
CA VAL A 140 -6.37 -1.33 -1.42
C VAL A 140 -5.30 -1.82 -0.45
N ASN A 141 -5.68 -2.68 0.49
CA ASN A 141 -4.75 -3.34 1.39
C ASN A 141 -4.52 -4.78 0.92
N MET A 142 -3.27 -5.13 0.68
CA MET A 142 -2.90 -6.51 0.34
C MET A 142 -2.98 -7.37 1.59
N SER A 143 -4.08 -8.12 1.72
CA SER A 143 -4.31 -9.07 2.79
C SER A 143 -3.70 -10.45 2.49
N SER A 144 -4.07 -11.43 3.27
CA SER A 144 -3.63 -12.83 3.11
C SER A 144 -4.70 -13.77 3.65
N GLY A 145 -4.79 -14.96 3.08
CA GLY A 145 -5.59 -16.05 3.67
C GLY A 145 -5.17 -16.37 5.12
N ALA A 146 -3.93 -16.07 5.50
CA ALA A 146 -3.45 -16.23 6.87
C ALA A 146 -4.15 -15.30 7.88
N ALA A 147 -4.78 -14.21 7.43
CA ALA A 147 -5.57 -13.33 8.28
C ALA A 147 -6.88 -13.98 8.74
N LEU A 148 -7.41 -14.91 7.96
CA LEU A 148 -8.70 -15.57 8.17
C LEU A 148 -8.54 -16.97 8.78
N GLU A 149 -7.42 -17.62 8.51
CA GLU A 149 -7.16 -19.00 8.90
C GLU A 149 -5.76 -19.11 9.49
N ALA A 150 -5.70 -19.64 10.72
CA ALA A 150 -4.42 -19.87 11.37
C ALA A 150 -3.58 -20.90 10.56
N ARG A 151 -2.31 -20.55 10.33
CA ARG A 151 -1.34 -21.44 9.68
C ARG A 151 -0.13 -21.61 10.57
N ASP A 152 0.42 -22.81 10.56
CA ASP A 152 1.63 -23.11 11.31
C ASP A 152 2.74 -22.13 10.93
N SER A 153 3.55 -21.74 11.89
CA SER A 153 4.69 -20.85 11.75
C SER A 153 4.41 -19.39 11.26
N MET A 154 3.17 -19.00 11.07
CA MET A 154 2.81 -17.67 10.53
C MET A 154 2.17 -16.72 11.56
N GLY A 155 2.28 -16.98 12.86
CA GLY A 155 1.51 -16.26 13.90
C GLY A 155 1.68 -14.75 13.87
N ALA A 156 2.91 -14.23 13.78
CA ALA A 156 3.17 -12.79 13.72
C ALA A 156 2.62 -12.15 12.43
N TYR A 157 2.83 -12.81 11.30
CA TYR A 157 2.31 -12.38 10.00
C TYR A 157 0.77 -12.39 9.96
N ALA A 158 0.16 -13.46 10.44
CA ALA A 158 -1.30 -13.61 10.48
C ALA A 158 -1.93 -12.51 11.37
N GLY A 159 -1.35 -12.25 12.54
CA GLY A 159 -1.79 -11.17 13.43
C GLY A 159 -1.72 -9.80 12.78
N ALA A 160 -0.63 -9.50 12.06
CA ALA A 160 -0.47 -8.23 11.35
C ALA A 160 -1.51 -8.07 10.22
N LYS A 161 -1.76 -9.13 9.44
CA LYS A 161 -2.76 -9.10 8.36
C LYS A 161 -4.18 -9.05 8.86
N ALA A 162 -4.52 -9.77 9.94
CA ALA A 162 -5.83 -9.66 10.58
C ALA A 162 -6.08 -8.26 11.15
N GLY A 163 -5.06 -7.65 11.76
CA GLY A 163 -5.11 -6.25 12.20
C GLY A 163 -5.37 -5.28 11.05
N LEU A 164 -4.66 -5.46 9.93
CA LEU A 164 -4.84 -4.64 8.74
C LEU A 164 -6.26 -4.78 8.16
N ASP A 165 -6.79 -5.99 8.08
CA ASP A 165 -8.16 -6.24 7.60
C ASP A 165 -9.20 -5.59 8.52
N GLY A 166 -8.97 -5.59 9.83
CA GLY A 166 -9.81 -4.89 10.80
C GLY A 166 -9.92 -3.38 10.54
N THR A 167 -8.88 -2.75 10.00
CA THR A 167 -8.92 -1.32 9.64
C THR A 167 -9.82 -1.06 8.43
N CYS A 168 -9.93 -2.00 7.48
CA CYS A 168 -10.79 -1.86 6.30
C CYS A 168 -12.27 -1.83 6.67
N ILE A 169 -12.70 -2.66 7.62
CA ILE A 169 -14.11 -2.74 8.04
C ILE A 169 -14.60 -1.40 8.59
N LEU A 170 -13.73 -0.66 9.29
CA LEU A 170 -14.05 0.67 9.82
C LEU A 170 -14.18 1.74 8.72
N HIS A 171 -13.54 1.55 7.56
CA HIS A 171 -13.57 2.52 6.46
C HIS A 171 -14.77 2.34 5.53
N TYR A 172 -15.32 1.13 5.40
CA TYR A 172 -16.52 0.87 4.60
C TYR A 172 -17.77 1.62 5.10
N SER A 173 -17.80 2.00 6.39
CA SER A 173 -18.89 2.78 6.97
C SER A 173 -18.82 4.28 6.70
N PHE A 174 -17.77 4.78 6.05
CA PHE A 174 -17.54 6.20 5.80
C PHE A 174 -17.38 6.59 4.31
N VAL A 175 -17.45 5.63 3.42
CA VAL A 175 -17.46 5.85 1.96
C VAL A 175 -18.85 5.48 1.42
N CYS A 176 -19.86 6.17 1.93
CA CYS A 176 -21.20 6.22 1.35
C CYS A 176 -21.37 7.51 0.57
#